data_44275829db0b0d315718dbac73144e4c
#
_entry.id   44275829db0b0d315718dbac73144e4c
#
_cell.length_a   1.000
_cell.length_b   1.000
_cell.length_c   1.000
_cell.angle_alpha   90.00
_cell.angle_beta   90.00
_cell.angle_gamma   90.00
#
_symmetry.space_group_name_H-M   'P 1'
#
loop_
_entity.id
_entity.type
_entity.pdbx_description
1 polymer ?
#
loop_
_entity_poly.entity_id
_entity_poly.type
_entity_poly.pdbx_seq_one_letter_code
_entity_poly.pdbx_strand_id
1 'polypeptide(L)'
;MERAQEKLTFFLPLQLAIILILLYLNFRSFSEVAIIVVTLPMAMIGGLWLMYLEGFNFSVAVGVGFIALAGVAVEIGVIMLVYLNQALTDLKEKATERAEQISDADYQDALLHGAGLRVRPVMMTVATIIIGLLPILYGTGTGSEVMSRIAAPMVGGMTSAVLLTLIVLPAIYSIVKKREINFFNQELSKS
;
A
#
# COMPACT_ATOMS: atom_id res chain seq x y z
N MET A 1 -17.41 -27.22 6.44
CA MET A 1 -17.32 -25.79 6.04
C MET A 1 -17.51 -24.87 7.24
N GLU A 2 -18.45 -25.10 8.14
CA GLU A 2 -18.73 -24.26 9.32
C GLU A 2 -17.49 -23.99 10.21
N ARG A 3 -16.71 -25.03 10.53
CA ARG A 3 -15.50 -24.86 11.36
C ARG A 3 -14.42 -23.96 10.74
N ALA A 4 -14.33 -23.88 9.42
CA ALA A 4 -13.37 -23.00 8.74
C ALA A 4 -13.88 -21.56 8.76
N GLN A 5 -15.19 -21.35 8.62
CA GLN A 5 -15.79 -20.02 8.70
C GLN A 5 -15.72 -19.44 10.12
N GLU A 6 -16.00 -20.22 11.14
CA GLU A 6 -15.86 -19.78 12.54
C GLU A 6 -14.44 -19.37 12.88
N LYS A 7 -13.44 -20.14 12.46
CA LYS A 7 -12.04 -19.80 12.66
C LYS A 7 -11.66 -18.51 11.91
N LEU A 8 -12.07 -18.38 10.66
CA LEU A 8 -11.80 -17.16 9.88
C LEU A 8 -12.43 -15.93 10.52
N THR A 9 -13.67 -16.04 11.03
CA THR A 9 -14.37 -14.92 11.67
C THR A 9 -13.66 -14.42 12.94
N PHE A 10 -12.97 -15.30 13.66
CA PHE A 10 -12.22 -14.91 14.86
C PHE A 10 -10.78 -14.47 14.54
N PHE A 11 -10.07 -15.21 13.70
CA PHE A 11 -8.65 -14.93 13.43
C PHE A 11 -8.44 -13.72 12.52
N LEU A 12 -9.36 -13.43 11.61
CA LEU A 12 -9.21 -12.31 10.67
C LEU A 12 -9.24 -10.94 11.36
N PRO A 13 -10.22 -10.63 12.24
CA PRO A 13 -10.18 -9.37 12.99
C PRO A 13 -9.01 -9.29 13.98
N LEU A 14 -8.63 -10.41 14.60
CA LEU A 14 -7.45 -10.46 15.47
C LEU A 14 -6.17 -10.12 14.70
N GLN A 15 -5.99 -10.71 13.53
CA GLN A 15 -4.85 -10.45 12.66
C GLN A 15 -4.81 -8.99 12.17
N LEU A 16 -5.97 -8.45 11.77
CA LEU A 16 -6.08 -7.03 11.40
C LEU A 16 -5.73 -6.10 12.56
N ALA A 17 -6.20 -6.41 13.77
CA ALA A 17 -5.86 -5.63 14.96
C ALA A 17 -4.34 -5.64 15.23
N ILE A 18 -3.69 -6.80 15.13
CA ILE A 18 -2.24 -6.90 15.30
C ILE A 18 -1.51 -6.08 14.24
N ILE A 19 -1.92 -6.16 12.97
CA ILE A 19 -1.32 -5.38 11.88
C ILE A 19 -1.45 -3.87 12.14
N LEU A 20 -2.64 -3.40 12.54
CA LEU A 20 -2.88 -1.99 12.84
C LEU A 20 -2.04 -1.50 14.02
N ILE A 21 -1.88 -2.33 15.07
CA ILE A 21 -1.03 -2.01 16.22
C ILE A 21 0.42 -1.90 15.78
N LEU A 22 0.94 -2.85 15.00
CA LEU A 22 2.31 -2.83 14.48
C LEU A 22 2.56 -1.62 13.57
N LEU A 23 1.61 -1.29 12.68
CA LEU A 23 1.68 -0.09 11.85
C LEU A 23 1.72 1.18 12.70
N TYR A 24 0.88 1.26 13.72
CA TYR A 24 0.87 2.41 14.63
C TYR A 24 2.18 2.54 15.42
N LEU A 25 2.74 1.43 15.91
CA LEU A 25 4.03 1.43 16.60
C LEU A 25 5.18 1.86 15.68
N ASN A 26 5.11 1.49 14.40
CA ASN A 26 6.12 1.86 13.41
C ASN A 26 6.09 3.35 13.04
N PHE A 27 4.92 3.89 12.76
CA PHE A 27 4.79 5.28 12.29
C PHE A 27 4.52 6.29 13.40
N ARG A 28 4.00 5.84 14.54
CA ARG A 28 3.56 6.69 15.67
C ARG A 28 2.59 7.81 15.24
N SER A 29 1.89 7.63 14.14
CA SER A 29 0.97 8.61 13.53
C SER A 29 -0.29 7.91 13.03
N PHE A 30 -1.44 8.28 13.57
CA PHE A 30 -2.74 7.77 13.11
C PHE A 30 -3.04 8.15 11.65
N SER A 31 -2.58 9.32 11.21
CA SER A 31 -2.79 9.77 9.83
C SER A 31 -2.10 8.86 8.82
N GLU A 32 -0.89 8.41 9.13
CA GLU A 32 -0.12 7.52 8.25
C GLU A 32 -0.72 6.11 8.19
N VAL A 33 -1.16 5.59 9.34
CA VAL A 33 -1.89 4.33 9.38
C VAL A 33 -3.20 4.42 8.59
N ALA A 34 -3.95 5.52 8.73
CA ALA A 34 -5.19 5.73 7.99
C ALA A 34 -4.95 5.78 6.46
N ILE A 35 -3.86 6.41 6.00
CA ILE A 35 -3.49 6.43 4.59
C ILE A 35 -3.32 5.00 4.06
N ILE A 36 -2.58 4.14 4.77
CA ILE A 36 -2.38 2.74 4.36
C ILE A 36 -3.71 1.98 4.33
N VAL A 37 -4.53 2.13 5.37
CA VAL A 37 -5.83 1.45 5.46
C VAL A 37 -6.75 1.84 4.32
N VAL A 38 -6.77 3.11 3.93
CA VAL A 38 -7.60 3.60 2.80
C VAL A 38 -7.12 3.04 1.45
N THR A 39 -5.83 2.74 1.29
CA THR A 39 -5.32 2.15 0.03
C THR A 39 -5.72 0.68 -0.15
N LEU A 40 -6.04 -0.05 0.94
CA LEU A 40 -6.43 -1.46 0.88
C LEU A 40 -7.71 -1.73 0.07
N PRO A 41 -8.85 -1.07 0.33
CA PRO A 41 -10.07 -1.26 -0.46
C PRO A 41 -9.85 -0.94 -1.95
N MET A 42 -9.02 0.07 -2.23
CA MET A 42 -8.71 0.43 -3.61
C MET A 42 -7.89 -0.66 -4.33
N ALA A 43 -6.94 -1.29 -3.63
CA ALA A 43 -6.20 -2.43 -4.16
C ALA A 43 -7.13 -3.62 -4.46
N MET A 44 -8.14 -3.86 -3.61
CA MET A 44 -9.10 -4.95 -3.80
C MET A 44 -9.96 -4.79 -5.05
N ILE A 45 -10.21 -3.57 -5.53
CA ILE A 45 -11.03 -3.31 -6.72
C ILE A 45 -10.48 -4.04 -7.95
N GLY A 46 -9.18 -3.99 -8.20
CA GLY A 46 -8.56 -4.70 -9.34
C GLY A 46 -8.69 -6.21 -9.23
N GLY A 47 -8.61 -6.76 -8.01
CA GLY A 47 -8.84 -8.18 -7.75
C GLY A 47 -10.27 -8.60 -8.07
N LEU A 48 -11.26 -7.79 -7.66
CA LEU A 48 -12.68 -8.03 -7.96
C LEU A 48 -12.94 -7.96 -9.47
N TRP A 49 -12.34 -7.00 -10.18
CA TRP A 49 -12.47 -6.88 -11.63
C TRP A 49 -11.93 -8.09 -12.37
N LEU A 50 -10.74 -8.57 -12.00
CA LEU A 50 -10.15 -9.74 -12.68
C LEU A 50 -10.96 -11.00 -12.39
N MET A 51 -11.43 -11.20 -11.15
CA MET A 51 -12.36 -12.29 -10.83
C MET A 51 -13.63 -12.27 -11.69
N TYR A 52 -14.20 -11.08 -11.87
CA TYR A 52 -15.41 -10.93 -12.69
C TYR A 52 -15.14 -11.28 -14.15
N LEU A 53 -14.01 -10.85 -14.70
CA LEU A 53 -13.62 -11.15 -16.08
C LEU A 53 -13.35 -12.65 -16.31
N GLU A 54 -12.75 -13.33 -15.34
CA GLU A 54 -12.48 -14.78 -15.40
C GLU A 54 -13.71 -15.63 -15.03
N GLY A 55 -14.83 -15.01 -14.65
CA GLY A 55 -16.06 -15.70 -14.27
C GLY A 55 -15.97 -16.50 -12.98
N PHE A 56 -15.05 -16.16 -12.07
CA PHE A 56 -14.89 -16.85 -10.79
C PHE A 56 -15.92 -16.41 -9.76
N ASN A 57 -16.61 -17.38 -9.16
CA ASN A 57 -17.50 -17.15 -8.03
C ASN A 57 -16.69 -16.95 -6.74
N PHE A 58 -17.25 -16.16 -5.81
CA PHE A 58 -16.63 -15.96 -4.50
C PHE A 58 -16.56 -17.30 -3.74
N SER A 59 -15.37 -17.68 -3.33
CA SER A 59 -15.07 -18.93 -2.63
C SER A 59 -14.02 -18.69 -1.54
N VAL A 60 -13.82 -19.68 -0.66
CA VAL A 60 -12.77 -19.61 0.37
C VAL A 60 -11.38 -19.41 -0.27
N ALA A 61 -11.12 -20.05 -1.42
CA ALA A 61 -9.86 -19.89 -2.16
C ALA A 61 -9.65 -18.44 -2.61
N VAL A 62 -10.68 -17.80 -3.13
CA VAL A 62 -10.68 -16.37 -3.48
C VAL A 62 -10.40 -15.50 -2.25
N GLY A 63 -11.05 -15.80 -1.12
CA GLY A 63 -10.82 -15.10 0.14
C GLY A 63 -9.35 -15.16 0.59
N VAL A 64 -8.71 -16.32 0.46
CA VAL A 64 -7.27 -16.48 0.73
C VAL A 64 -6.43 -15.59 -0.21
N GLY A 65 -6.78 -15.53 -1.50
CA GLY A 65 -6.12 -14.65 -2.46
C GLY A 65 -6.22 -13.15 -2.08
N PHE A 66 -7.39 -12.71 -1.61
CA PHE A 66 -7.56 -11.34 -1.10
C PHE A 66 -6.78 -11.05 0.17
N ILE A 67 -6.66 -12.02 1.09
CA ILE A 67 -5.84 -11.87 2.29
C ILE A 67 -4.36 -11.71 1.91
N ALA A 68 -3.88 -12.54 0.98
CA ALA A 68 -2.52 -12.44 0.47
C ALA A 68 -2.27 -11.10 -0.25
N LEU A 69 -3.21 -10.65 -1.09
CA LEU A 69 -3.18 -9.34 -1.75
C LEU A 69 -3.09 -8.20 -0.72
N ALA A 70 -3.91 -8.24 0.33
CA ALA A 70 -3.89 -7.22 1.38
C ALA A 70 -2.53 -7.12 2.06
N GLY A 71 -1.86 -8.26 2.33
CA GLY A 71 -0.51 -8.29 2.89
C GLY A 71 0.51 -7.56 1.99
N VAL A 72 0.53 -7.88 0.70
CA VAL A 72 1.43 -7.24 -0.28
C VAL A 72 1.09 -5.75 -0.47
N ALA A 73 -0.19 -5.40 -0.52
CA ALA A 73 -0.60 -4.00 -0.66
C ALA A 73 -0.17 -3.14 0.55
N VAL A 74 -0.31 -3.67 1.78
CA VAL A 74 0.21 -3.02 3.00
C VAL A 74 1.72 -2.85 2.92
N GLU A 75 2.46 -3.89 2.53
CA GLU A 75 3.92 -3.84 2.40
C GLU A 75 4.35 -2.72 1.44
N ILE A 76 3.75 -2.65 0.25
CA ILE A 76 4.05 -1.59 -0.73
C ILE A 76 3.72 -0.21 -0.16
N GLY A 77 2.58 -0.07 0.51
CA GLY A 77 2.15 1.19 1.13
C GLY A 77 3.07 1.66 2.25
N VAL A 78 3.45 0.75 3.16
CA VAL A 78 4.38 1.02 4.27
C VAL A 78 5.72 1.50 3.75
N ILE A 79 6.28 0.78 2.79
CA ILE A 79 7.59 1.13 2.23
C ILE A 79 7.53 2.50 1.55
N MET A 80 6.47 2.79 0.79
CA MET A 80 6.30 4.11 0.15
C MET A 80 6.25 5.23 1.20
N LEU A 81 5.47 5.06 2.28
CA LEU A 81 5.37 6.05 3.35
C LEU A 81 6.70 6.28 4.07
N VAL A 82 7.49 5.23 4.31
CA VAL A 82 8.82 5.36 4.93
C VAL A 82 9.71 6.26 4.07
N TYR A 83 9.72 6.09 2.75
CA TYR A 83 10.52 6.94 1.85
C TYR A 83 10.00 8.37 1.74
N LEU A 84 8.69 8.56 1.75
CA LEU A 84 8.10 9.91 1.80
C LEU A 84 8.45 10.64 3.11
N ASN A 85 8.35 9.93 4.24
CA ASN A 85 8.75 10.48 5.55
C ASN A 85 10.24 10.83 5.58
N GLN A 86 11.10 9.97 5.02
CA GLN A 86 12.53 10.23 4.95
C GLN A 86 12.81 11.46 4.09
N ALA A 87 12.23 11.56 2.90
CA ALA A 87 12.38 12.72 2.04
C ALA A 87 11.92 14.03 2.71
N LEU A 88 10.85 13.97 3.49
CA LEU A 88 10.35 15.12 4.26
C LEU A 88 11.29 15.48 5.41
N THR A 89 11.87 14.50 6.09
CA THR A 89 12.84 14.73 7.17
C THR A 89 14.10 15.37 6.62
N ASP A 90 14.65 14.85 5.52
CA ASP A 90 15.83 15.39 4.86
C ASP A 90 15.60 16.85 4.38
N LEU A 91 14.38 17.15 3.90
CA LEU A 91 14.01 18.51 3.51
C LEU A 91 13.98 19.45 4.71
N LYS A 92 13.38 19.04 5.83
CA LYS A 92 13.33 19.85 7.06
C LYS A 92 14.73 20.08 7.65
N GLU A 93 15.60 19.09 7.62
CA GLU A 93 16.99 19.20 8.09
C GLU A 93 17.76 20.25 7.26
N LYS A 94 17.67 20.18 5.93
CA LYS A 94 18.29 21.16 5.02
C LYS A 94 17.74 22.57 5.21
N ALA A 95 16.43 22.70 5.43
CA ALA A 95 15.80 24.01 5.68
C ALA A 95 16.28 24.62 7.02
N THR A 96 16.45 23.78 8.05
CA THR A 96 16.99 24.21 9.36
C THR A 96 18.44 24.66 9.24
N GLU A 97 19.28 23.91 8.51
CA GLU A 97 20.69 24.25 8.30
C GLU A 97 20.88 25.59 7.55
N ARG A 98 19.98 25.88 6.61
CA ARG A 98 20.03 27.12 5.79
C ARG A 98 19.27 28.28 6.41
N ALA A 99 18.51 28.03 7.48
CA ALA A 99 17.56 28.97 8.07
C ALA A 99 16.56 29.55 7.03
N GLU A 100 16.17 28.71 6.04
CA GLU A 100 15.26 29.09 4.97
C GLU A 100 13.91 28.38 5.16
N GLN A 101 12.83 29.09 4.81
CA GLN A 101 11.48 28.50 4.80
C GLN A 101 11.34 27.52 3.64
N ILE A 102 10.65 26.40 3.89
CA ILE A 102 10.35 25.42 2.86
C ILE A 102 9.28 26.00 1.91
N SER A 103 9.65 26.16 0.64
CA SER A 103 8.71 26.54 -0.41
C SER A 103 7.77 25.38 -0.77
N ASP A 104 6.55 25.69 -1.26
CA ASP A 104 5.64 24.69 -1.79
C ASP A 104 6.25 23.90 -2.96
N ALA A 105 7.12 24.53 -3.76
CA ALA A 105 7.84 23.88 -4.85
C ALA A 105 8.87 22.85 -4.33
N ASP A 106 9.69 23.24 -3.34
CA ASP A 106 10.68 22.35 -2.74
C ASP A 106 10.03 21.17 -2.03
N TYR A 107 8.88 21.40 -1.38
CA TYR A 107 8.09 20.35 -0.76
C TYR A 107 7.60 19.31 -1.76
N GLN A 108 7.02 19.76 -2.89
CA GLN A 108 6.56 18.85 -3.92
C GLN A 108 7.71 18.10 -4.61
N ASP A 109 8.81 18.80 -4.90
CA ASP A 109 10.00 18.17 -5.50
C ASP A 109 10.58 17.08 -4.59
N ALA A 110 10.70 17.33 -3.29
CA ALA A 110 11.16 16.35 -2.32
C ALA A 110 10.25 15.11 -2.27
N LEU A 111 8.92 15.29 -2.30
CA LEU A 111 7.98 14.18 -2.32
C LEU A 111 8.06 13.39 -3.63
N LEU A 112 8.15 14.05 -4.77
CA LEU A 112 8.32 13.40 -6.07
C LEU A 112 9.63 12.63 -6.15
N HIS A 113 10.70 13.20 -5.62
CA HIS A 113 12.00 12.53 -5.55
C HIS A 113 11.93 11.28 -4.65
N GLY A 114 11.38 11.40 -3.43
CA GLY A 114 11.20 10.28 -2.51
C GLY A 114 10.35 9.16 -3.08
N ALA A 115 9.21 9.49 -3.70
CA ALA A 115 8.36 8.52 -4.39
C ALA A 115 9.09 7.87 -5.58
N GLY A 116 9.81 8.68 -6.39
CA GLY A 116 10.54 8.23 -7.58
C GLY A 116 11.59 7.15 -7.29
N LEU A 117 12.28 7.25 -6.16
CA LEU A 117 13.26 6.24 -5.72
C LEU A 117 12.65 4.84 -5.53
N ARG A 118 11.34 4.79 -5.27
CA ARG A 118 10.61 3.53 -5.00
C ARG A 118 9.91 2.95 -6.21
N VAL A 119 9.67 3.72 -7.26
CA VAL A 119 8.97 3.22 -8.47
C VAL A 119 9.65 1.97 -9.02
N ARG A 120 10.96 2.02 -9.25
CA ARG A 120 11.69 0.90 -9.87
C ARG A 120 11.67 -0.37 -9.01
N PRO A 121 12.04 -0.37 -7.71
CA PRO A 121 11.97 -1.57 -6.87
C PRO A 121 10.57 -2.16 -6.78
N VAL A 122 9.54 -1.34 -6.57
CA VAL A 122 8.14 -1.78 -6.47
C VAL A 122 7.68 -2.42 -7.77
N MET A 123 7.95 -1.78 -8.91
CA MET A 123 7.60 -2.34 -10.23
C MET A 123 8.28 -3.68 -10.49
N MET A 124 9.55 -3.85 -10.10
CA MET A 124 10.27 -5.11 -10.24
C MET A 124 9.64 -6.22 -9.40
N THR A 125 9.35 -5.95 -8.11
CA THR A 125 8.74 -6.92 -7.20
C THR A 125 7.37 -7.36 -7.71
N VAL A 126 6.51 -6.41 -8.05
CA VAL A 126 5.14 -6.72 -8.52
C VAL A 126 5.16 -7.43 -9.87
N ALA A 127 6.00 -7.01 -10.81
CA ALA A 127 6.15 -7.69 -12.09
C ALA A 127 6.59 -9.16 -11.89
N THR A 128 7.55 -9.41 -11.00
CA THR A 128 8.00 -10.76 -10.69
C THR A 128 6.88 -11.63 -10.11
N ILE A 129 6.08 -11.08 -9.18
CA ILE A 129 4.96 -11.81 -8.56
C ILE A 129 3.88 -12.09 -9.63
N ILE A 130 3.50 -11.09 -10.43
CA ILE A 130 2.48 -11.25 -11.48
C ILE A 130 2.94 -12.31 -12.48
N ILE A 131 4.17 -12.22 -13.01
CA ILE A 131 4.71 -13.19 -13.97
C ILE A 131 4.75 -14.60 -13.35
N GLY A 132 5.09 -14.73 -12.07
CA GLY A 132 5.08 -15.99 -11.35
C GLY A 132 3.69 -16.58 -11.15
N LEU A 133 2.65 -15.74 -11.03
CA LEU A 133 1.26 -16.16 -10.85
C LEU A 133 0.54 -16.45 -12.18
N LEU A 134 0.97 -15.89 -13.31
CA LEU A 134 0.34 -16.12 -14.62
C LEU A 134 0.23 -17.61 -14.99
N PRO A 135 1.30 -18.43 -14.88
CA PRO A 135 1.19 -19.85 -15.18
C PRO A 135 0.25 -20.60 -14.20
N ILE A 136 0.09 -20.11 -12.98
CA ILE A 136 -0.86 -20.66 -12.00
C ILE A 136 -2.29 -20.27 -12.36
N LEU A 137 -2.50 -19.05 -12.82
CA LEU A 137 -3.81 -18.53 -13.22
C LEU A 137 -4.39 -19.28 -14.42
N TYR A 138 -3.56 -19.56 -15.43
CA TYR A 138 -3.96 -20.20 -16.69
C TYR A 138 -3.54 -21.68 -16.78
N GLY A 139 -2.95 -22.23 -15.73
CA GLY A 139 -2.52 -23.62 -15.69
C GLY A 139 -3.69 -24.60 -15.74
N THR A 140 -3.47 -25.76 -16.36
CA THR A 140 -4.43 -26.86 -16.44
C THR A 140 -3.90 -28.08 -15.70
N GLY A 141 -4.77 -28.77 -14.97
CA GLY A 141 -4.38 -29.98 -14.22
C GLY A 141 -5.21 -30.18 -12.95
N THR A 142 -4.96 -31.25 -12.24
CA THR A 142 -5.64 -31.54 -10.97
C THR A 142 -5.30 -30.48 -9.91
N GLY A 143 -6.32 -29.79 -9.40
CA GLY A 143 -6.15 -28.73 -8.40
C GLY A 143 -5.91 -27.34 -8.97
N SER A 144 -5.76 -27.18 -10.30
CA SER A 144 -5.57 -25.87 -10.95
C SER A 144 -6.73 -24.91 -10.66
N GLU A 145 -7.97 -25.40 -10.59
CA GLU A 145 -9.14 -24.58 -10.27
C GLU A 145 -9.04 -23.83 -8.93
N VAL A 146 -8.48 -24.46 -7.89
CA VAL A 146 -8.30 -23.83 -6.59
C VAL A 146 -7.17 -22.81 -6.66
N MET A 147 -6.08 -23.15 -7.31
CA MET A 147 -4.90 -22.29 -7.44
C MET A 147 -5.20 -21.06 -8.29
N SER A 148 -5.91 -21.21 -9.41
CA SER A 148 -6.30 -20.06 -10.26
C SER A 148 -7.24 -19.09 -9.53
N ARG A 149 -8.15 -19.59 -8.68
CA ARG A 149 -9.02 -18.77 -7.84
C ARG A 149 -8.27 -17.99 -6.75
N ILE A 150 -7.13 -18.49 -6.28
CA ILE A 150 -6.24 -17.74 -5.37
C ILE A 150 -5.45 -16.71 -6.16
N ALA A 151 -4.93 -17.07 -7.33
CA ALA A 151 -4.07 -16.20 -8.14
C ALA A 151 -4.83 -15.02 -8.77
N ALA A 152 -6.08 -15.19 -9.17
CA ALA A 152 -6.86 -14.14 -9.84
C ALA A 152 -6.96 -12.83 -9.03
N PRO A 153 -7.46 -12.81 -7.77
CA PRO A 153 -7.51 -11.60 -6.99
C PRO A 153 -6.13 -11.00 -6.73
N MET A 154 -5.09 -11.82 -6.61
CA MET A 154 -3.72 -11.34 -6.43
C MET A 154 -3.21 -10.61 -7.66
N VAL A 155 -3.32 -11.19 -8.86
CA VAL A 155 -2.83 -10.59 -10.11
C VAL A 155 -3.57 -9.28 -10.40
N GLY A 156 -4.92 -9.31 -10.38
CA GLY A 156 -5.73 -8.13 -10.61
C GLY A 156 -5.51 -7.04 -9.56
N GLY A 157 -5.49 -7.44 -8.29
CA GLY A 157 -5.33 -6.52 -7.18
C GLY A 157 -3.94 -5.91 -7.08
N MET A 158 -2.86 -6.64 -7.38
CA MET A 158 -1.52 -6.06 -7.43
C MET A 158 -1.36 -5.03 -8.53
N THR A 159 -1.97 -5.27 -9.69
CA THR A 159 -1.94 -4.28 -10.78
C THR A 159 -2.57 -2.95 -10.34
N SER A 160 -3.75 -3.01 -9.70
CA SER A 160 -4.40 -1.80 -9.17
C SER A 160 -3.65 -1.21 -7.98
N ALA A 161 -3.16 -2.05 -7.05
CA ALA A 161 -2.41 -1.61 -5.87
C ALA A 161 -1.19 -0.77 -6.25
N VAL A 162 -0.40 -1.21 -7.23
CA VAL A 162 0.79 -0.47 -7.67
C VAL A 162 0.43 0.86 -8.27
N LEU A 163 -0.53 0.90 -9.20
CA LEU A 163 -0.96 2.15 -9.84
C LEU A 163 -1.46 3.15 -8.79
N LEU A 164 -2.28 2.68 -7.86
CA LEU A 164 -2.85 3.52 -6.81
C LEU A 164 -1.79 3.96 -5.80
N THR A 165 -0.91 3.05 -5.36
CA THR A 165 0.13 3.39 -4.38
C THR A 165 1.14 4.38 -4.95
N LEU A 166 1.50 4.27 -6.22
CA LEU A 166 2.45 5.19 -6.84
C LEU A 166 1.86 6.59 -7.12
N ILE A 167 0.56 6.69 -7.35
CA ILE A 167 -0.10 7.95 -7.73
C ILE A 167 -0.88 8.54 -6.55
N VAL A 168 -1.76 7.75 -5.95
CA VAL A 168 -2.72 8.24 -4.95
C VAL A 168 -2.07 8.44 -3.59
N LEU A 169 -1.15 7.55 -3.18
CA LEU A 169 -0.55 7.62 -1.86
C LEU A 169 0.32 8.89 -1.69
N PRO A 170 1.23 9.26 -2.62
CA PRO A 170 1.95 10.52 -2.51
C PRO A 170 1.04 11.75 -2.53
N ALA A 171 -0.06 11.71 -3.31
CA ALA A 171 -1.02 12.79 -3.37
C ALA A 171 -1.76 12.98 -2.03
N ILE A 172 -2.28 11.91 -1.43
CA ILE A 172 -2.93 11.97 -0.11
C ILE A 172 -1.92 12.40 0.95
N TYR A 173 -0.71 11.86 0.93
CA TYR A 173 0.36 12.22 1.85
C TYR A 173 0.70 13.70 1.78
N SER A 174 0.80 14.26 0.56
CA SER A 174 1.04 15.68 0.33
C SER A 174 -0.02 16.56 0.99
N ILE A 175 -1.30 16.21 0.85
CA ILE A 175 -2.41 16.97 1.44
C ILE A 175 -2.38 16.90 2.98
N VAL A 176 -2.16 15.72 3.53
CA VAL A 176 -2.16 15.49 4.99
C VAL A 176 -0.99 16.20 5.67
N LYS A 177 0.21 16.09 5.09
CA LYS A 177 1.45 16.64 5.68
C LYS A 177 1.68 18.13 5.38
N LYS A 178 0.94 18.74 4.47
CA LYS A 178 1.07 20.18 4.16
C LYS A 178 0.85 21.07 5.40
N ARG A 179 -0.05 20.68 6.30
CA ARG A 179 -0.28 21.39 7.55
C ARG A 179 0.93 21.38 8.48
N GLU A 180 1.66 20.28 8.51
CA GLU A 180 2.87 20.10 9.31
C GLU A 180 4.00 20.99 8.81
N ILE A 181 4.15 21.13 7.49
CA ILE A 181 5.14 22.05 6.89
C ILE A 181 4.81 23.52 7.20
N ASN A 182 3.56 23.90 7.10
CA ASN A 182 3.15 25.26 7.44
C ASN A 182 3.45 25.62 8.90
N PHE A 183 3.24 24.67 9.81
CA PHE A 183 3.59 24.86 11.22
C PHE A 183 5.11 24.97 11.43
N PHE A 184 5.88 24.12 10.79
CA PHE A 184 7.34 24.16 10.81
C PHE A 184 7.91 25.50 10.31
N ASN A 185 7.39 26.03 9.21
CA ASN A 185 7.78 27.34 8.67
C ASN A 185 7.48 28.48 9.66
N GLN A 186 6.37 28.39 10.41
CA GLN A 186 6.04 29.39 11.45
C GLN A 186 7.00 29.34 12.65
N GLU A 187 7.50 28.16 13.02
CA GLU A 187 8.50 28.02 14.08
C GLU A 187 9.84 28.61 13.64
N LEU A 188 10.31 28.31 12.43
CA LEU A 188 11.54 28.89 11.88
C LEU A 188 11.50 30.42 11.79
N SER A 189 10.34 31.00 11.54
CA SER A 189 10.17 32.47 11.49
C SER A 189 10.24 33.15 12.85
N LYS A 190 10.18 32.39 13.95
CA LYS A 190 10.19 32.92 15.33
C LYS A 190 11.54 32.72 16.04
N SER A 191 12.40 31.89 15.52
CA SER A 191 13.76 31.66 16.02
C SER A 191 14.77 32.59 15.37
#